data_3dbafec0f4aa5cf15e6d8cf5bd600979
#
_entry.id   3dbafec0f4aa5cf15e6d8cf5bd600979
#
_cell.length_a   1.000
_cell.length_b   1.000
_cell.length_c   1.000
_cell.angle_alpha   90.00
_cell.angle_beta   90.00
_cell.angle_gamma   90.00
#
_symmetry.space_group_name_H-M   'P 1'
#
loop_
_entity.id
_entity.type
_entity.pdbx_description
1 polymer ?
#
loop_
_entity_poly.entity_id
_entity_poly.type
_entity_poly.pdbx_seq_one_letter_code
_entity_poly.pdbx_strand_id
1 'polypeptide(L)'
;MRKRIEIKPATDADRAALAEIYLVDRQQEFPWVTDPKLQDFDYDSRGEFVLVAWVDGQRAGFCSLYRLANFIHLLFVAPDFCHLKVGERLLTEMRQYATEPLTLKCVMANENALRFYAKVGFQIVKADADALPPNYTLRDTHTEQYIALVDLENN
;
A
#
# COMPACT_ATOMS: atom_id res chain seq x y z
N MET A 1 -2.15 -16.38 21.22
CA MET A 1 -2.35 -14.96 21.56
C MET A 1 -2.47 -14.14 20.28
N ARG A 2 -3.39 -13.20 20.27
CA ARG A 2 -3.53 -12.27 19.14
C ARG A 2 -2.36 -11.32 19.10
N LYS A 3 -1.77 -11.15 17.94
CA LYS A 3 -0.77 -10.11 17.70
C LYS A 3 -1.46 -8.75 17.71
N ARG A 4 -0.83 -7.79 18.38
CA ARG A 4 -1.33 -6.42 18.41
C ARG A 4 -0.83 -5.66 17.20
N ILE A 5 -1.75 -5.20 16.35
CA ILE A 5 -1.43 -4.42 15.16
C ILE A 5 -1.87 -2.97 15.40
N GLU A 6 -0.95 -2.03 15.22
CA GLU A 6 -1.23 -0.60 15.29
C GLU A 6 -0.82 0.06 13.99
N ILE A 7 -1.63 0.99 13.50
CA ILE A 7 -1.34 1.76 12.28
C ILE A 7 -1.16 3.21 12.68
N LYS A 8 -0.03 3.80 12.33
CA LYS A 8 0.30 5.18 12.69
C LYS A 8 0.93 5.91 11.50
N PRO A 9 0.72 7.24 11.38
CA PRO A 9 1.47 8.03 10.40
C PRO A 9 2.98 7.89 10.62
N ALA A 10 3.73 7.82 9.54
CA ALA A 10 5.18 7.72 9.59
C ALA A 10 5.81 9.00 10.11
N THR A 11 6.90 8.85 10.85
CA THR A 11 7.76 9.95 11.28
C THR A 11 9.15 9.77 10.66
N ASP A 12 10.01 10.76 10.80
CA ASP A 12 11.40 10.66 10.29
C ASP A 12 12.15 9.48 10.92
N ALA A 13 11.82 9.13 12.16
CA ALA A 13 12.45 7.99 12.85
C ALA A 13 12.11 6.64 12.19
N ASP A 14 11.05 6.57 11.40
CA ASP A 14 10.63 5.33 10.74
C ASP A 14 11.33 5.09 9.39
N ARG A 15 11.87 6.14 8.77
CA ARG A 15 12.27 6.10 7.35
C ARG A 15 13.34 5.05 7.05
N ALA A 16 14.36 4.91 7.89
CA ALA A 16 15.43 3.93 7.68
C ALA A 16 14.89 2.50 7.70
N ALA A 17 13.99 2.19 8.63
CA ALA A 17 13.38 0.86 8.72
C ALA A 17 12.46 0.57 7.53
N LEU A 18 11.69 1.56 7.08
CA LEU A 18 10.80 1.40 5.93
C LEU A 18 11.60 1.22 4.63
N ALA A 19 12.72 1.92 4.48
CA ALA A 19 13.63 1.74 3.35
C ALA A 19 14.14 0.30 3.28
N GLU A 20 14.45 -0.29 4.44
CA GLU A 20 14.92 -1.67 4.52
C GLU A 20 13.83 -2.68 4.15
N ILE A 21 12.61 -2.48 4.64
CA ILE A 21 11.46 -3.32 4.27
C ILE A 21 11.23 -3.25 2.76
N TYR A 22 11.24 -2.06 2.19
CA TYR A 22 11.03 -1.84 0.77
C TYR A 22 12.10 -2.53 -0.09
N LEU A 23 13.36 -2.44 0.33
CA LEU A 23 14.48 -3.08 -0.37
C LEU A 23 14.37 -4.62 -0.32
N VAL A 24 14.23 -5.17 0.89
CA VAL A 24 14.24 -6.63 1.11
C VAL A 24 13.05 -7.29 0.40
N ASP A 25 11.87 -6.71 0.52
CA ASP A 25 10.66 -7.27 -0.09
C ASP A 25 10.77 -7.27 -1.62
N ARG A 26 11.29 -6.19 -2.22
CA ARG A 26 11.48 -6.15 -3.68
C ARG A 26 12.55 -7.15 -4.15
N GLN A 27 13.61 -7.34 -3.38
CA GLN A 27 14.65 -8.33 -3.73
C GLN A 27 14.11 -9.76 -3.72
N GLN A 28 13.23 -10.07 -2.77
CA GLN A 28 12.72 -11.43 -2.57
C GLN A 28 11.51 -11.75 -3.46
N GLU A 29 10.60 -10.79 -3.65
CA GLU A 29 9.29 -11.07 -4.23
C GLU A 29 9.06 -10.42 -5.59
N PHE A 30 9.92 -9.49 -6.03
CA PHE A 30 9.67 -8.69 -7.21
C PHE A 30 10.79 -8.85 -8.23
N PRO A 31 10.87 -10.00 -8.95
CA PRO A 31 11.96 -10.27 -9.90
C PRO A 31 12.00 -9.29 -11.09
N TRP A 32 10.91 -8.58 -11.36
CA TRP A 32 10.86 -7.57 -12.42
C TRP A 32 11.50 -6.24 -12.02
N VAL A 33 11.83 -6.05 -10.73
CA VAL A 33 12.54 -4.85 -10.28
C VAL A 33 14.03 -5.08 -10.44
N THR A 34 14.69 -4.20 -11.22
CA THR A 34 16.12 -4.29 -11.48
C THR A 34 16.89 -3.47 -10.47
N ASP A 35 17.87 -4.11 -9.81
CA ASP A 35 18.82 -3.46 -8.90
C ASP A 35 18.18 -2.52 -7.86
N PRO A 36 17.27 -3.03 -6.99
CA PRO A 36 16.67 -2.20 -5.94
C PRO A 36 17.70 -1.72 -4.93
N LYS A 37 17.52 -0.49 -4.42
CA LYS A 37 18.47 0.17 -3.51
C LYS A 37 17.75 0.77 -2.30
N LEU A 38 18.46 0.95 -1.19
CA LEU A 38 17.90 1.57 0.02
C LEU A 38 17.37 2.97 -0.20
N GLN A 39 18.06 3.78 -1.00
CA GLN A 39 17.66 5.15 -1.28
C GLN A 39 16.36 5.26 -2.07
N ASP A 40 15.90 4.18 -2.67
CA ASP A 40 14.67 4.20 -3.48
C ASP A 40 13.44 4.57 -2.65
N PHE A 41 13.41 4.20 -1.37
CA PHE A 41 12.26 4.53 -0.52
C PHE A 41 12.04 6.05 -0.42
N ASP A 42 13.09 6.81 -0.14
CA ASP A 42 12.98 8.27 -0.03
C ASP A 42 12.61 8.91 -1.35
N TYR A 43 13.14 8.39 -2.44
CA TYR A 43 12.83 8.89 -3.78
C TYR A 43 11.38 8.60 -4.17
N ASP A 44 10.95 7.35 -4.00
CA ASP A 44 9.61 6.91 -4.46
C ASP A 44 8.49 7.43 -3.59
N SER A 45 8.74 7.65 -2.29
CA SER A 45 7.73 8.14 -1.35
C SER A 45 7.72 9.66 -1.18
N ARG A 46 8.54 10.39 -1.93
CA ARG A 46 8.66 11.84 -1.78
C ARG A 46 7.32 12.53 -1.98
N GLY A 47 6.94 13.35 -0.99
CA GLY A 47 5.68 14.11 -1.04
C GLY A 47 4.43 13.28 -0.77
N GLU A 48 4.57 11.99 -0.43
CA GLU A 48 3.45 11.11 -0.16
C GLU A 48 3.17 10.98 1.33
N PHE A 49 1.91 10.71 1.64
CA PHE A 49 1.48 10.41 3.01
C PHE A 49 1.72 8.93 3.29
N VAL A 50 2.44 8.62 4.37
CA VAL A 50 2.84 7.24 4.67
C VAL A 50 2.26 6.80 6.02
N LEU A 51 1.61 5.63 6.03
CA LEU A 51 1.19 4.94 7.24
C LEU A 51 2.14 3.77 7.52
N VAL A 52 2.47 3.58 8.79
CA VAL A 52 3.31 2.47 9.25
C VAL A 52 2.46 1.50 10.07
N ALA A 53 2.61 0.22 9.77
CA ALA A 53 2.01 -0.84 10.58
C ALA A 53 3.03 -1.37 11.58
N TRP A 54 2.61 -1.44 12.83
CA TRP A 54 3.40 -1.98 13.93
C TRP A 54 2.74 -3.27 14.42
N VAL A 55 3.53 -4.32 14.59
CA VAL A 55 3.07 -5.58 15.19
C VAL A 55 3.91 -5.84 16.42
N ASP A 56 3.26 -5.84 17.60
CA ASP A 56 3.91 -6.05 18.89
C ASP A 56 5.16 -5.16 19.07
N GLY A 57 5.05 -3.89 18.67
CA GLY A 57 6.13 -2.92 18.81
C GLY A 57 7.22 -2.98 17.74
N GLN A 58 7.04 -3.79 16.69
CA GLN A 58 7.97 -3.88 15.57
C GLN A 58 7.33 -3.34 14.30
N ARG A 59 8.09 -2.62 13.48
CA ARG A 59 7.61 -2.14 12.18
C ARG A 59 7.45 -3.32 11.24
N ALA A 60 6.20 -3.54 10.79
CA ALA A 60 5.83 -4.71 10.00
C ALA A 60 5.57 -4.39 8.53
N GLY A 61 5.27 -3.16 8.21
CA GLY A 61 4.94 -2.77 6.85
C GLY A 61 4.54 -1.30 6.75
N PHE A 62 4.26 -0.86 5.54
CA PHE A 62 3.86 0.52 5.29
C PHE A 62 3.01 0.64 4.03
N CYS A 63 2.30 1.76 3.94
CA CYS A 63 1.49 2.10 2.79
C CYS A 63 1.67 3.59 2.49
N SER A 64 1.94 3.95 1.23
CA SER A 64 2.05 5.34 0.84
C SER A 64 0.90 5.76 -0.07
N LEU A 65 0.42 7.00 0.13
CA LEU A 65 -0.71 7.57 -0.60
C LEU A 65 -0.29 8.86 -1.28
N TYR A 66 -0.47 8.92 -2.59
CA TYR A 66 -0.43 10.17 -3.33
C TYR A 66 -1.82 10.81 -3.22
N ARG A 67 -1.95 11.80 -2.33
CA ARG A 67 -3.25 12.34 -1.92
C ARG A 67 -4.04 13.03 -3.04
N LEU A 68 -3.34 13.69 -3.95
CA LEU A 68 -4.00 14.43 -5.02
C LEU A 68 -4.81 13.54 -5.95
N ALA A 69 -4.43 12.26 -6.07
CA ALA A 69 -5.11 11.30 -6.94
C ALA A 69 -5.79 10.17 -6.17
N ASN A 70 -5.74 10.19 -4.84
CA ASN A 70 -6.21 9.08 -3.99
C ASN A 70 -5.59 7.75 -4.43
N PHE A 71 -4.30 7.79 -4.78
CA PHE A 71 -3.57 6.69 -5.39
C PHE A 71 -2.60 6.07 -4.39
N ILE A 72 -2.76 4.76 -4.15
CA ILE A 72 -1.82 3.97 -3.36
C ILE A 72 -0.60 3.70 -4.24
N HIS A 73 0.53 4.29 -3.88
CA HIS A 73 1.76 4.10 -4.64
C HIS A 73 2.54 2.87 -4.16
N LEU A 74 2.72 2.75 -2.84
CA LEU A 74 3.49 1.67 -2.24
C LEU A 74 2.68 0.98 -1.15
N LEU A 75 2.72 -0.36 -1.13
CA LEU A 75 2.16 -1.17 -0.05
C LEU A 75 3.07 -2.38 0.12
N PHE A 76 3.80 -2.41 1.23
CA PHE A 76 4.79 -3.44 1.48
C PHE A 76 4.69 -3.95 2.91
N VAL A 77 4.75 -5.27 3.07
CA VAL A 77 4.73 -5.95 4.37
C VAL A 77 5.99 -6.80 4.47
N ALA A 78 6.71 -6.66 5.58
CA ALA A 78 7.92 -7.47 5.80
C ALA A 78 7.55 -8.97 5.82
N PRO A 79 8.40 -9.85 5.23
CA PRO A 79 8.05 -11.28 5.08
C PRO A 79 7.64 -11.98 6.37
N ASP A 80 8.24 -11.62 7.50
CA ASP A 80 7.92 -12.23 8.80
C ASP A 80 6.50 -11.93 9.28
N PHE A 81 5.83 -10.95 8.68
CA PHE A 81 4.51 -10.48 9.11
C PHE A 81 3.42 -10.69 8.05
N CYS A 82 3.72 -11.42 6.95
CA CYS A 82 2.81 -11.55 5.80
C CYS A 82 1.47 -12.23 6.10
N HIS A 83 1.38 -13.06 7.14
CA HIS A 83 0.18 -13.83 7.45
C HIS A 83 -0.69 -13.23 8.55
N LEU A 84 -0.44 -11.97 8.94
CA LEU A 84 -1.10 -11.32 10.06
C LEU A 84 -2.13 -10.27 9.65
N LYS A 85 -2.50 -10.23 8.36
CA LYS A 85 -3.45 -9.25 7.80
C LYS A 85 -2.98 -7.80 7.92
N VAL A 86 -1.68 -7.58 7.92
CA VAL A 86 -1.09 -6.24 8.04
C VAL A 86 -1.47 -5.38 6.83
N GLY A 87 -1.38 -5.91 5.61
CA GLY A 87 -1.74 -5.18 4.39
C GLY A 87 -3.20 -4.76 4.38
N GLU A 88 -4.10 -5.64 4.79
CA GLU A 88 -5.53 -5.34 4.90
C GLU A 88 -5.79 -4.21 5.90
N ARG A 89 -5.12 -4.24 7.06
CA ARG A 89 -5.25 -3.19 8.08
C ARG A 89 -4.72 -1.85 7.58
N LEU A 90 -3.61 -1.86 6.85
CA LEU A 90 -3.07 -0.64 6.24
C LEU A 90 -4.05 -0.01 5.27
N LEU A 91 -4.67 -0.82 4.40
CA LEU A 91 -5.66 -0.32 3.44
C LEU A 91 -6.92 0.20 4.13
N THR A 92 -7.41 -0.53 5.14
CA THR A 92 -8.57 -0.10 5.93
C THR A 92 -8.32 1.27 6.56
N GLU A 93 -7.15 1.46 7.16
CA GLU A 93 -6.79 2.74 7.75
C GLU A 93 -6.61 3.83 6.69
N MET A 94 -5.97 3.51 5.57
CA MET A 94 -5.71 4.48 4.50
C MET A 94 -7.00 5.02 3.87
N ARG A 95 -8.08 4.24 3.83
CA ARG A 95 -9.38 4.70 3.33
C ARG A 95 -9.88 5.93 4.07
N GLN A 96 -9.51 6.10 5.33
CA GLN A 96 -9.91 7.25 6.15
C GLN A 96 -9.23 8.56 5.71
N TYR A 97 -8.16 8.47 4.96
CA TYR A 97 -7.40 9.62 4.46
C TYR A 97 -7.71 9.97 3.01
N ALA A 98 -8.56 9.18 2.37
CA ALA A 98 -8.93 9.38 0.96
C ALA A 98 -10.26 10.11 0.84
N THR A 99 -10.40 10.92 -0.21
CA THR A 99 -11.63 11.65 -0.53
C THR A 99 -12.44 10.98 -1.63
N GLU A 100 -11.83 10.03 -2.34
CA GLU A 100 -12.45 9.23 -3.39
C GLU A 100 -11.95 7.78 -3.25
N PRO A 101 -12.61 6.79 -3.89
CA PRO A 101 -12.13 5.43 -3.82
C PRO A 101 -10.67 5.29 -4.20
N LEU A 102 -9.92 4.59 -3.38
CA LEU A 102 -8.49 4.35 -3.61
C LEU A 102 -8.27 3.61 -4.91
N THR A 103 -7.23 4.01 -5.64
CA THR A 103 -6.76 3.30 -6.82
C THR A 103 -5.31 2.89 -6.60
N LEU A 104 -4.85 1.89 -7.35
CA LEU A 104 -3.46 1.47 -7.34
C LEU A 104 -3.12 0.76 -8.65
N LYS A 105 -1.84 0.59 -8.90
CA LYS A 105 -1.37 -0.22 -10.02
C LYS A 105 -0.68 -1.47 -9.49
N CYS A 106 -0.93 -2.60 -10.15
CA CYS A 106 -0.32 -3.86 -9.79
C CYS A 106 0.21 -4.54 -11.06
N VAL A 107 1.46 -4.96 -11.02
CA VAL A 107 2.10 -5.66 -12.12
C VAL A 107 1.33 -6.95 -12.43
N MET A 108 1.06 -7.21 -13.71
CA MET A 108 0.30 -8.40 -14.14
C MET A 108 0.94 -9.71 -13.67
N ALA A 109 2.27 -9.76 -13.61
CA ALA A 109 3.02 -10.93 -13.16
C ALA A 109 2.92 -11.18 -11.65
N ASN A 110 2.44 -10.19 -10.88
CA ASN A 110 2.34 -10.33 -9.42
C ASN A 110 0.99 -10.94 -9.01
N GLU A 111 0.86 -12.25 -9.27
CA GLU A 111 -0.38 -12.97 -9.04
C GLU A 111 -0.80 -12.99 -7.57
N ASN A 112 0.16 -13.07 -6.65
CA ASN A 112 -0.12 -13.06 -5.21
C ASN A 112 -0.76 -11.74 -4.79
N ALA A 113 -0.23 -10.62 -5.25
CA ALA A 113 -0.80 -9.31 -4.96
C ALA A 113 -2.17 -9.14 -5.58
N LEU A 114 -2.37 -9.60 -6.82
CA LEU A 114 -3.68 -9.51 -7.48
C LEU A 114 -4.75 -10.29 -6.69
N ARG A 115 -4.43 -11.50 -6.20
CA ARG A 115 -5.35 -12.27 -5.36
C ARG A 115 -5.65 -11.54 -4.06
N PHE A 116 -4.64 -10.95 -3.43
CA PHE A 116 -4.81 -10.16 -2.22
C PHE A 116 -5.75 -8.98 -2.45
N TYR A 117 -5.52 -8.18 -3.49
CA TYR A 117 -6.35 -7.02 -3.77
C TYR A 117 -7.79 -7.41 -4.09
N ALA A 118 -8.01 -8.48 -4.86
CA ALA A 118 -9.35 -8.98 -5.13
C ALA A 118 -10.07 -9.37 -3.83
N LYS A 119 -9.36 -10.06 -2.94
CA LYS A 119 -9.91 -10.50 -1.65
C LYS A 119 -10.32 -9.33 -0.76
N VAL A 120 -9.57 -8.24 -0.79
CA VAL A 120 -9.85 -7.07 0.06
C VAL A 120 -10.73 -6.03 -0.63
N GLY A 121 -11.28 -6.34 -1.79
CA GLY A 121 -12.35 -5.55 -2.40
C GLY A 121 -11.93 -4.62 -3.52
N PHE A 122 -10.78 -4.82 -4.13
CA PHE A 122 -10.35 -4.05 -5.30
C PHE A 122 -10.72 -4.77 -6.58
N GLN A 123 -11.13 -4.03 -7.60
CA GLN A 123 -11.46 -4.54 -8.93
C GLN A 123 -10.52 -3.95 -9.97
N ILE A 124 -10.17 -4.76 -10.97
CA ILE A 124 -9.42 -4.30 -12.14
C ILE A 124 -10.34 -3.39 -12.97
N VAL A 125 -9.89 -2.14 -13.20
CA VAL A 125 -10.65 -1.18 -14.02
C VAL A 125 -9.93 -0.84 -15.32
N LYS A 126 -8.63 -1.15 -15.42
CA LYS A 126 -7.85 -0.89 -16.62
C LYS A 126 -6.70 -1.89 -16.71
N ALA A 127 -6.36 -2.31 -17.93
CA ALA A 127 -5.19 -3.12 -18.20
C ALA A 127 -4.27 -2.36 -19.16
N ASP A 128 -2.97 -2.33 -18.85
CA ASP A 128 -1.95 -1.73 -19.70
C ASP A 128 -0.87 -2.78 -20.00
N ALA A 129 -1.08 -3.49 -21.10
CA ALA A 129 -0.16 -4.55 -21.56
C ALA A 129 1.13 -3.99 -22.17
N ASP A 130 1.14 -2.72 -22.55
CA ASP A 130 2.28 -2.06 -23.16
C ASP A 130 3.18 -1.35 -22.16
N ALA A 131 2.76 -1.25 -20.90
CA ALA A 131 3.58 -0.69 -19.83
C ALA A 131 4.79 -1.58 -19.56
N LEU A 132 5.83 -1.00 -18.96
CA LEU A 132 7.05 -1.70 -18.58
C LEU A 132 7.27 -1.62 -17.07
N PRO A 133 6.89 -2.64 -16.29
CA PRO A 133 6.24 -3.90 -16.70
C PRO A 133 4.74 -3.74 -16.95
N PRO A 134 4.11 -4.69 -17.68
CA PRO A 134 2.66 -4.68 -17.88
C PRO A 134 1.91 -4.70 -16.54
N ASN A 135 0.88 -3.86 -16.42
CA ASN A 135 0.17 -3.72 -15.16
C ASN A 135 -1.33 -3.50 -15.34
N TYR A 136 -2.04 -3.69 -14.23
CA TYR A 136 -3.46 -3.35 -14.08
C TYR A 136 -3.59 -2.12 -13.19
N THR A 137 -4.63 -1.33 -13.44
CA THR A 137 -5.12 -0.36 -12.47
C THR A 137 -6.31 -0.98 -11.76
N LEU A 138 -6.30 -0.92 -10.43
CA LEU A 138 -7.36 -1.46 -9.58
C LEU A 138 -8.01 -0.33 -8.80
N ARG A 139 -9.30 -0.49 -8.49
CA ARG A 139 -10.07 0.48 -7.75
C ARG A 139 -10.82 -0.19 -6.61
N ASP A 140 -10.82 0.45 -5.45
CA ASP A 140 -11.52 -0.04 -4.27
C ASP A 140 -13.03 0.01 -4.48
N THR A 141 -13.74 -1.07 -4.08
CA THR A 141 -15.19 -1.15 -4.15
C THR A 141 -15.88 -0.82 -2.83
N HIS A 142 -15.14 -0.52 -1.76
CA HIS A 142 -15.69 -0.13 -0.46
C HIS A 142 -16.09 1.34 -0.47
N THR A 143 -17.18 1.66 -1.16
CA THR A 143 -17.59 3.04 -1.42
C THR A 143 -18.29 3.73 -0.23
N GLU A 144 -18.77 2.97 0.73
CA GLU A 144 -19.53 3.51 1.87
C GLU A 144 -18.73 4.52 2.70
N GLN A 145 -17.44 4.25 2.92
CA GLN A 145 -16.57 5.13 3.70
C GLN A 145 -16.33 6.48 3.00
N TYR A 146 -16.33 6.49 1.66
CA TYR A 146 -16.10 7.69 0.87
C TYR A 146 -17.36 8.54 0.76
N ILE A 147 -18.53 7.91 0.66
CA ILE A 147 -19.82 8.60 0.60
C ILE A 147 -20.06 9.41 1.87
N ALA A 148 -19.74 8.85 3.04
CA ALA A 148 -19.86 9.55 4.32
C ALA A 148 -19.04 10.84 4.37
N LEU A 149 -17.85 10.86 3.76
CA LEU A 149 -17.01 12.05 3.67
C LEU A 149 -17.62 13.11 2.76
N VAL A 150 -18.19 12.72 1.63
CA VAL A 150 -18.86 13.62 0.68
C VAL A 150 -20.08 14.27 1.33
N ASP A 151 -20.87 13.49 2.06
CA ASP A 151 -22.06 14.01 2.74
C ASP A 151 -21.70 15.05 3.81
N LEU A 152 -20.57 14.88 4.49
CA LEU A 152 -20.09 15.83 5.49
C LEU A 152 -19.60 17.14 4.84
N GLU A 153 -19.03 17.09 3.64
CA GLU A 153 -18.56 18.26 2.92
C GLU A 153 -19.69 19.06 2.28
N ASN A 154 -20.81 18.42 1.95
CA ASN A 154 -21.96 19.05 1.31
C ASN A 154 -23.02 19.59 2.30
N ASN A 155 -22.84 19.34 3.57
CA ASN A 155 -23.69 19.86 4.63
C ASN A 155 -22.98 21.00 5.40
#